data_6bd4b7f8994f723c56d65293bccfbd8d
#
_entry.id   6bd4b7f8994f723c56d65293bccfbd8d
#
_cell.length_a   1.000
_cell.length_b   1.000
_cell.length_c   1.000
_cell.angle_alpha   90.00
_cell.angle_beta   90.00
_cell.angle_gamma   90.00
#
_symmetry.space_group_name_H-M   'P 1'
#
loop_
_entity.id
_entity.type
_entity.pdbx_description
1 polymer ?
#
loop_
_entity_poly.entity_id
_entity_poly.type
_entity_poly.pdbx_seq_one_letter_code
_entity_poly.pdbx_strand_id
1 'polypeptide(L)'
;MTNKNKAFRSPLFYVGDKYKLYPKISKYFPKTINRFIEPFTGGGSVFLNVNANEYLLNDIDSNVIEIHNFLERQAKNPDLFFKNVFEIIQEYKLSHSYIKDIVPQELKDKWRKTYYAKFNKEGFNKLKKDYNSGKANSTLYLYVLLIYGFNRMLRFNSKGEYNLPVGNVDFNKNTLTALNNYFDLIKKKNTIFHNLDFLDFFENINFQDDDFIYLDPPYLITFSEYNKLWNQETEKRLLKFLEYLDEQNINFAISNVTHYKGKINEQFLKWSENHYSLDIKSNYISYHDNSNKDFKEVLITNYQPNKSVSQKTMSETEIYT
;
A
#
# COMPACT_ATOMS: atom_id res chain seq x y z
N MET A 1 12.48 16.43 20.17
CA MET A 1 12.83 15.00 20.11
C MET A 1 11.89 14.33 19.11
N THR A 2 12.31 14.17 17.87
CA THR A 2 11.53 13.49 16.82
C THR A 2 11.50 12.00 17.13
N ASN A 3 10.31 11.46 17.25
CA ASN A 3 10.02 10.06 17.52
C ASN A 3 10.56 9.21 16.34
N LYS A 4 11.82 8.74 16.41
CA LYS A 4 12.58 8.04 15.35
C LYS A 4 11.99 6.70 14.86
N ASN A 5 10.81 6.27 15.36
CA ASN A 5 10.26 4.95 15.10
C ASN A 5 8.86 4.96 14.46
N LYS A 6 8.34 6.11 14.01
CA LYS A 6 6.99 6.16 13.44
C LYS A 6 7.07 6.31 11.92
N ALA A 7 6.59 5.30 11.20
CA ALA A 7 6.46 5.37 9.75
C ALA A 7 5.45 6.47 9.33
N PHE A 8 5.68 7.06 8.16
CA PHE A 8 4.74 7.96 7.51
C PHE A 8 3.72 7.14 6.72
N ARG A 9 2.45 7.47 6.89
CA ARG A 9 1.38 6.79 6.16
C ARG A 9 1.14 7.45 4.82
N SER A 10 0.95 6.64 3.79
CA SER A 10 0.54 7.15 2.48
C SER A 10 -0.85 7.79 2.54
N PRO A 11 -1.09 8.90 1.79
CA PRO A 11 -2.39 9.55 1.69
C PRO A 11 -3.41 8.76 0.83
N LEU A 12 -3.01 7.68 0.18
CA LEU A 12 -3.93 6.76 -0.50
C LEU A 12 -4.65 5.85 0.49
N PHE A 13 -4.08 5.61 1.68
CA PHE A 13 -4.66 4.71 2.70
C PHE A 13 -5.02 3.34 2.14
N TYR A 14 -4.23 2.87 1.20
CA TYR A 14 -4.49 1.69 0.41
C TYR A 14 -4.71 0.43 1.27
N VAL A 15 -5.61 -0.45 0.83
CA VAL A 15 -5.85 -1.72 1.51
C VAL A 15 -4.64 -2.64 1.34
N GLY A 16 -4.17 -3.26 2.41
CA GLY A 16 -2.93 -4.06 2.38
C GLY A 16 -1.64 -3.25 2.59
N ASP A 17 -1.75 -1.93 2.72
CA ASP A 17 -0.63 -1.00 2.95
C ASP A 17 0.29 -1.47 4.10
N LYS A 18 1.59 -1.47 3.85
CA LYS A 18 2.64 -1.91 4.79
C LYS A 18 3.01 -0.86 5.85
N TYR A 19 2.28 0.25 5.96
CA TYR A 19 2.53 1.32 6.94
C TYR A 19 2.78 0.80 8.36
N LYS A 20 1.93 -0.11 8.85
CA LYS A 20 2.06 -0.67 10.21
C LYS A 20 3.20 -1.69 10.34
N LEU A 21 3.55 -2.36 9.25
CA LEU A 21 4.60 -3.37 9.22
C LEU A 21 5.97 -2.79 8.89
N TYR A 22 6.03 -1.65 8.23
CA TYR A 22 7.27 -1.03 7.82
C TYR A 22 8.33 -0.95 8.93
N PRO A 23 8.03 -0.52 10.18
CA PRO A 23 9.01 -0.49 11.25
C PRO A 23 9.58 -1.86 11.65
N LYS A 24 8.90 -2.95 11.26
CA LYS A 24 9.36 -4.32 11.51
C LYS A 24 10.20 -4.84 10.35
N ILE A 25 9.74 -4.66 9.10
CA ILE A 25 10.42 -5.16 7.91
C ILE A 25 11.66 -4.36 7.56
N SER A 26 11.64 -3.03 7.72
CA SER A 26 12.75 -2.15 7.37
C SER A 26 14.05 -2.40 8.15
N LYS A 27 13.96 -3.09 9.28
CA LYS A 27 15.15 -3.51 10.07
C LYS A 27 16.02 -4.52 9.33
N TYR A 28 15.43 -5.20 8.37
CA TYR A 28 16.06 -6.24 7.58
C TYR A 28 16.51 -5.74 6.19
N PHE A 29 16.16 -4.51 5.84
CA PHE A 29 16.61 -3.90 4.59
C PHE A 29 18.10 -3.56 4.64
N PRO A 30 18.78 -3.44 3.51
CA PRO A 30 20.16 -2.95 3.44
C PRO A 30 20.27 -1.58 4.13
N LYS A 31 21.40 -1.31 4.77
CA LYS A 31 21.65 -0.03 5.48
C LYS A 31 21.76 1.14 4.52
N THR A 32 22.34 0.89 3.36
CA THR A 32 22.50 1.87 2.29
C THR A 32 21.82 1.30 1.06
N ILE A 33 20.96 2.10 0.43
CA ILE A 33 20.23 1.76 -0.78
C ILE A 33 20.50 2.90 -1.75
N ASN A 34 21.09 2.61 -2.89
CA ASN A 34 21.28 3.60 -3.93
C ASN A 34 19.99 3.75 -4.73
N ARG A 35 19.51 2.68 -5.35
CA ARG A 35 18.27 2.66 -6.10
C ARG A 35 17.27 1.68 -5.47
N PHE A 36 16.10 2.20 -5.10
CA PHE A 36 15.00 1.42 -4.53
C PHE A 36 13.97 1.11 -5.61
N ILE A 37 13.65 -0.17 -5.78
CA ILE A 37 12.76 -0.66 -6.84
C ILE A 37 11.55 -1.33 -6.18
N GLU A 38 10.33 -0.85 -6.47
CA GLU A 38 9.08 -1.37 -5.90
C GLU A 38 8.08 -1.69 -7.02
N PRO A 39 8.03 -2.94 -7.52
CA PRO A 39 7.20 -3.33 -8.67
C PRO A 39 5.71 -3.44 -8.36
N PHE A 40 5.34 -3.47 -7.08
CA PHE A 40 3.97 -3.51 -6.57
C PHE A 40 3.77 -2.37 -5.56
N THR A 41 3.82 -1.13 -6.04
CA THR A 41 3.87 0.06 -5.18
C THR A 41 2.56 0.25 -4.38
N GLY A 42 1.41 -0.06 -4.98
CA GLY A 42 0.12 0.15 -4.33
C GLY A 42 -0.02 1.55 -3.73
N GLY A 43 -0.33 1.62 -2.44
CA GLY A 43 -0.39 2.90 -1.73
C GLY A 43 0.94 3.61 -1.52
N GLY A 44 2.08 2.96 -1.75
CA GLY A 44 3.41 3.57 -1.67
C GLY A 44 3.94 3.80 -0.25
N SER A 45 3.42 3.10 0.74
CA SER A 45 3.87 3.30 2.14
C SER A 45 5.30 2.85 2.37
N VAL A 46 5.87 1.96 1.55
CA VAL A 46 7.25 1.50 1.74
C VAL A 46 8.22 2.50 1.12
N PHE A 47 8.10 2.85 -0.16
CA PHE A 47 9.01 3.83 -0.78
C PHE A 47 9.01 5.18 -0.06
N LEU A 48 7.85 5.59 0.47
CA LEU A 48 7.71 6.84 1.20
C LEU A 48 8.64 6.89 2.43
N ASN A 49 8.89 5.75 3.06
CA ASN A 49 9.66 5.61 4.28
C ASN A 49 11.11 5.10 4.06
N VAL A 50 11.43 4.53 2.92
CA VAL A 50 12.79 4.12 2.56
C VAL A 50 13.62 5.36 2.19
N ASN A 51 14.90 5.35 2.56
CA ASN A 51 15.86 6.34 2.11
C ASN A 51 16.76 5.74 1.03
N ALA A 52 16.68 6.28 -0.18
CA ALA A 52 17.48 5.91 -1.34
C ALA A 52 17.78 7.17 -2.17
N ASN A 53 18.69 7.08 -3.15
CA ASN A 53 18.98 8.18 -4.05
C ASN A 53 17.99 8.24 -5.23
N GLU A 54 17.51 7.08 -5.69
CA GLU A 54 16.55 6.95 -6.79
C GLU A 54 15.47 5.92 -6.44
N TYR A 55 14.27 6.12 -6.98
CA TYR A 55 13.11 5.25 -6.76
C TYR A 55 12.45 4.91 -8.09
N LEU A 56 12.46 3.62 -8.45
CA LEU A 56 11.71 3.07 -9.57
C LEU A 56 10.46 2.37 -9.02
N LEU A 57 9.30 2.94 -9.29
CA LEU A 57 8.04 2.55 -8.67
C LEU A 57 7.06 2.11 -9.74
N ASN A 58 6.43 0.96 -9.57
CA ASN A 58 5.50 0.42 -10.55
C ASN A 58 4.23 -0.12 -9.90
N ASP A 59 3.12 -0.02 -10.58
CA ASP A 59 1.90 -0.76 -10.28
C ASP A 59 1.12 -1.02 -11.56
N ILE A 60 0.43 -2.15 -11.62
CA ILE A 60 -0.42 -2.49 -12.78
C ILE A 60 -1.70 -1.65 -12.80
N ASP A 61 -2.16 -1.13 -11.65
CA ASP A 61 -3.34 -0.27 -11.57
C ASP A 61 -3.00 1.17 -12.00
N SER A 62 -3.40 1.52 -13.22
CA SER A 62 -3.17 2.85 -13.79
C SER A 62 -3.74 3.99 -12.95
N ASN A 63 -4.83 3.78 -12.22
CA ASN A 63 -5.42 4.80 -11.37
C ASN A 63 -4.55 5.08 -10.13
N VAL A 64 -3.90 4.05 -9.59
CA VAL A 64 -2.95 4.19 -8.48
C VAL A 64 -1.76 5.03 -8.91
N ILE A 65 -1.16 4.70 -10.05
CA ILE A 65 -0.02 5.42 -10.62
C ILE A 65 -0.40 6.85 -11.00
N GLU A 66 -1.58 7.05 -11.58
CA GLU A 66 -2.08 8.39 -11.91
C GLU A 66 -2.23 9.28 -10.66
N ILE A 67 -2.76 8.72 -9.56
CA ILE A 67 -2.87 9.45 -8.29
C ILE A 67 -1.50 9.79 -7.73
N HIS A 68 -0.52 8.87 -7.76
CA HIS A 68 0.85 9.17 -7.32
C HIS A 68 1.47 10.30 -8.13
N ASN A 69 1.45 10.20 -9.45
CA ASN A 69 1.94 11.24 -10.36
C ASN A 69 1.22 12.59 -10.15
N PHE A 70 -0.08 12.55 -9.92
CA PHE A 70 -0.87 13.75 -9.63
C PHE A 70 -0.42 14.37 -8.30
N LEU A 71 -0.35 13.63 -7.21
CA LEU A 71 0.05 14.14 -5.90
C LEU A 71 1.49 14.65 -5.89
N GLU A 72 2.40 14.00 -6.62
CA GLU A 72 3.77 14.50 -6.80
C GLU A 72 3.79 15.88 -7.46
N ARG A 73 3.02 16.08 -8.52
CA ARG A 73 2.88 17.39 -9.17
C ARG A 73 2.27 18.43 -8.23
N GLN A 74 1.24 18.05 -7.42
CA GLN A 74 0.59 18.94 -6.47
C GLN A 74 1.51 19.33 -5.29
N ALA A 75 2.50 18.52 -4.99
CA ALA A 75 3.50 18.82 -3.98
C ALA A 75 4.25 20.15 -4.23
N LYS A 76 4.28 20.64 -5.47
CA LYS A 76 4.86 21.96 -5.82
C LYS A 76 4.05 23.14 -5.28
N ASN A 77 2.73 22.98 -5.12
CA ASN A 77 1.84 24.01 -4.56
C ASN A 77 0.75 23.36 -3.69
N PRO A 78 1.08 22.91 -2.46
CA PRO A 78 0.12 22.27 -1.56
C PRO A 78 -1.10 23.13 -1.21
N ASP A 79 -0.90 24.43 -1.05
CA ASP A 79 -1.99 25.35 -0.67
C ASP A 79 -3.08 25.40 -1.75
N LEU A 80 -2.68 25.46 -3.02
CA LEU A 80 -3.63 25.41 -4.14
C LEU A 80 -4.33 24.05 -4.19
N PHE A 81 -3.60 22.95 -3.96
CA PHE A 81 -4.20 21.62 -3.89
C PHE A 81 -5.28 21.55 -2.80
N PHE A 82 -4.97 21.98 -1.57
CA PHE A 82 -5.95 21.97 -0.48
C PHE A 82 -7.14 22.88 -0.76
N LYS A 83 -6.91 24.08 -1.32
CA LYS A 83 -8.00 24.97 -1.75
C LYS A 83 -8.96 24.23 -2.69
N ASN A 84 -8.45 23.61 -3.74
CA ASN A 84 -9.27 22.91 -4.73
C ASN A 84 -10.00 21.69 -4.12
N VAL A 85 -9.35 20.94 -3.23
CA VAL A 85 -10.00 19.82 -2.49
C VAL A 85 -11.16 20.35 -1.66
N PHE A 86 -10.99 21.45 -0.92
CA PHE A 86 -12.04 22.02 -0.08
C PHE A 86 -13.17 22.64 -0.90
N GLU A 87 -12.91 23.21 -2.06
CA GLU A 87 -13.96 23.67 -2.99
C GLU A 87 -14.85 22.49 -3.44
N ILE A 88 -14.27 21.33 -3.79
CA ILE A 88 -15.06 20.12 -4.13
C ILE A 88 -15.85 19.64 -2.89
N ILE A 89 -15.23 19.56 -1.72
CA ILE A 89 -15.90 19.14 -0.49
C ILE A 89 -17.11 20.04 -0.21
N GLN A 90 -16.98 21.35 -0.39
CA GLN A 90 -18.07 22.31 -0.21
C GLN A 90 -19.15 22.17 -1.28
N GLU A 91 -18.79 22.08 -2.56
CA GLU A 91 -19.72 21.94 -3.68
C GLU A 91 -20.63 20.70 -3.51
N TYR A 92 -20.04 19.58 -3.07
CA TYR A 92 -20.77 18.33 -2.86
C TYR A 92 -21.28 18.13 -1.43
N LYS A 93 -21.17 19.16 -0.56
CA LYS A 93 -21.66 19.19 0.83
C LYS A 93 -21.15 17.97 1.65
N LEU A 94 -19.90 17.61 1.45
CA LEU A 94 -19.24 16.54 2.21
C LEU A 94 -18.75 17.03 3.56
N SER A 95 -18.69 16.16 4.56
CA SER A 95 -18.14 16.50 5.89
C SER A 95 -16.61 16.61 5.85
N HIS A 96 -16.06 17.44 6.75
CA HIS A 96 -14.61 17.64 6.88
C HIS A 96 -14.25 17.93 8.34
N SER A 97 -14.19 16.92 9.16
CA SER A 97 -13.97 17.05 10.61
C SER A 97 -12.61 17.67 10.98
N TYR A 98 -11.68 17.77 10.01
CA TYR A 98 -10.43 18.50 10.20
C TYR A 98 -10.63 19.99 10.51
N ILE A 99 -11.52 20.70 9.78
CA ILE A 99 -11.80 22.12 9.98
C ILE A 99 -12.89 22.28 11.04
N LYS A 100 -14.01 21.63 10.81
CA LYS A 100 -15.17 21.67 11.70
C LYS A 100 -16.01 20.41 11.48
N ASP A 101 -16.35 19.76 12.58
CA ASP A 101 -17.32 18.65 12.52
C ASP A 101 -18.74 19.22 12.36
N ILE A 102 -19.25 19.12 11.13
CA ILE A 102 -20.56 19.66 10.73
C ILE A 102 -21.66 18.59 10.80
N VAL A 103 -21.32 17.35 11.16
CA VAL A 103 -22.31 16.26 11.25
C VAL A 103 -23.20 16.48 12.47
N PRO A 104 -24.54 16.55 12.31
CA PRO A 104 -25.48 16.77 13.42
C PRO A 104 -25.35 15.69 14.50
N GLN A 105 -25.47 16.11 15.77
CA GLN A 105 -25.35 15.19 16.90
C GLN A 105 -26.43 14.09 16.87
N GLU A 106 -27.64 14.43 16.47
CA GLU A 106 -28.73 13.46 16.31
C GLU A 106 -28.39 12.33 15.32
N LEU A 107 -27.66 12.68 14.23
CA LEU A 107 -27.22 11.68 13.27
C LEU A 107 -26.13 10.77 13.85
N LYS A 108 -25.23 11.33 14.65
CA LYS A 108 -24.18 10.57 15.37
C LYS A 108 -24.79 9.62 16.38
N ASP A 109 -25.77 10.07 17.15
CA ASP A 109 -26.44 9.27 18.17
C ASP A 109 -27.24 8.12 17.54
N LYS A 110 -27.94 8.41 16.43
CA LYS A 110 -28.73 7.42 15.70
C LYS A 110 -27.84 6.38 14.99
N TRP A 111 -26.71 6.81 14.39
CA TRP A 111 -25.88 5.98 13.51
C TRP A 111 -24.46 5.75 14.03
N ARG A 112 -24.25 5.71 15.31
CA ARG A 112 -22.99 5.63 16.07
C ARG A 112 -21.71 5.24 15.30
N LYS A 113 -21.77 4.16 14.52
CA LYS A 113 -20.61 3.62 13.78
C LYS A 113 -20.60 3.97 12.28
N THR A 114 -21.66 4.61 11.75
CA THR A 114 -21.82 4.84 10.30
C THR A 114 -22.32 6.24 9.95
N TYR A 115 -22.25 7.17 10.88
CA TYR A 115 -22.82 8.52 10.71
C TYR A 115 -22.16 9.33 9.59
N TYR A 116 -20.85 9.20 9.35
CA TYR A 116 -20.21 9.85 8.21
C TYR A 116 -20.74 9.31 6.89
N ALA A 117 -20.88 7.98 6.77
CA ALA A 117 -21.47 7.39 5.57
C ALA A 117 -22.90 7.87 5.34
N LYS A 118 -23.70 8.04 6.40
CA LYS A 118 -25.07 8.56 6.28
C LYS A 118 -25.10 10.02 5.88
N PHE A 119 -24.26 10.86 6.48
CA PHE A 119 -24.18 12.28 6.16
C PHE A 119 -23.69 12.51 4.73
N ASN A 120 -22.61 11.85 4.33
CA ASN A 120 -21.96 12.06 3.03
C ASN A 120 -22.66 11.37 1.85
N LYS A 121 -23.67 10.49 2.09
CA LYS A 121 -24.24 9.62 1.06
C LYS A 121 -24.73 10.36 -0.18
N GLU A 122 -25.47 11.42 0.00
CA GLU A 122 -26.08 12.18 -1.10
C GLU A 122 -24.99 12.90 -1.90
N GLY A 123 -24.14 13.68 -1.23
CA GLY A 123 -23.06 14.41 -1.87
C GLY A 123 -22.07 13.49 -2.58
N PHE A 124 -21.69 12.39 -1.95
CA PHE A 124 -20.81 11.38 -2.55
C PHE A 124 -21.41 10.75 -3.81
N ASN A 125 -22.70 10.39 -3.78
CA ASN A 125 -23.36 9.82 -4.96
C ASN A 125 -23.46 10.83 -6.11
N LYS A 126 -23.70 12.13 -5.81
CA LYS A 126 -23.66 13.19 -6.80
C LYS A 126 -22.25 13.34 -7.39
N LEU A 127 -21.21 13.44 -6.54
CA LEU A 127 -19.81 13.49 -6.98
C LEU A 127 -19.46 12.29 -7.88
N LYS A 128 -19.82 11.07 -7.47
CA LYS A 128 -19.59 9.87 -8.25
C LYS A 128 -20.31 9.90 -9.61
N LYS A 129 -21.54 10.37 -9.64
CA LYS A 129 -22.31 10.52 -10.90
C LYS A 129 -21.64 11.54 -11.83
N ASP A 130 -21.26 12.71 -11.30
CA ASP A 130 -20.62 13.76 -12.07
C ASP A 130 -19.25 13.31 -12.59
N TYR A 131 -18.47 12.54 -11.79
CA TYR A 131 -17.22 11.93 -12.22
C TYR A 131 -17.44 10.94 -13.37
N ASN A 132 -18.35 9.98 -13.20
CA ASN A 132 -18.62 8.93 -14.20
C ASN A 132 -19.24 9.49 -15.51
N SER A 133 -19.94 10.63 -15.46
CA SER A 133 -20.49 11.29 -16.65
C SER A 133 -19.49 12.17 -17.40
N GLY A 134 -18.26 12.29 -16.89
CA GLY A 134 -17.24 13.16 -17.48
C GLY A 134 -17.38 14.65 -17.11
N LYS A 135 -18.42 15.04 -16.34
CA LYS A 135 -18.62 16.43 -15.91
C LYS A 135 -17.53 16.90 -14.94
N ALA A 136 -17.03 16.00 -14.10
CA ALA A 136 -16.03 16.24 -13.07
C ALA A 136 -14.89 15.22 -13.18
N ASN A 137 -14.47 14.91 -14.41
CA ASN A 137 -13.49 13.87 -14.70
C ASN A 137 -12.06 14.43 -14.62
N SER A 138 -11.49 14.43 -13.40
CA SER A 138 -10.06 14.66 -13.19
C SER A 138 -9.54 13.84 -12.03
N THR A 139 -8.23 13.65 -11.96
CA THR A 139 -7.57 12.90 -10.86
C THR A 139 -7.85 13.53 -9.50
N LEU A 140 -8.08 14.83 -9.42
CA LEU A 140 -8.48 15.50 -8.18
C LEU A 140 -9.85 14.99 -7.66
N TYR A 141 -10.84 14.88 -8.54
CA TYR A 141 -12.17 14.33 -8.19
C TYR A 141 -12.08 12.85 -7.83
N LEU A 142 -11.29 12.07 -8.56
CA LEU A 142 -11.02 10.68 -8.23
C LEU A 142 -10.37 10.55 -6.85
N TYR A 143 -9.43 11.45 -6.52
CA TYR A 143 -8.79 11.47 -5.20
C TYR A 143 -9.79 11.79 -4.08
N VAL A 144 -10.71 12.74 -4.29
CA VAL A 144 -11.79 13.00 -3.33
C VAL A 144 -12.73 11.79 -3.20
N LEU A 145 -13.08 11.12 -4.30
CA LEU A 145 -13.84 9.87 -4.26
C LEU A 145 -13.10 8.78 -3.48
N LEU A 146 -11.78 8.66 -3.62
CA LEU A 146 -10.96 7.74 -2.83
C LEU A 146 -11.04 8.07 -1.33
N ILE A 147 -10.90 9.34 -0.93
CA ILE A 147 -10.95 9.76 0.48
C ILE A 147 -12.27 9.35 1.13
N TYR A 148 -13.40 9.56 0.46
CA TYR A 148 -14.74 9.32 1.00
C TYR A 148 -15.32 7.95 0.66
N GLY A 149 -14.66 7.18 -0.22
CA GLY A 149 -15.09 5.87 -0.64
C GLY A 149 -14.93 4.78 0.43
N PHE A 150 -15.71 3.72 0.31
CA PHE A 150 -15.66 2.58 1.22
C PHE A 150 -14.25 1.97 1.25
N ASN A 151 -13.69 1.84 2.44
CA ASN A 151 -12.32 1.36 2.69
C ASN A 151 -11.22 2.12 1.93
N ARG A 152 -11.52 3.28 1.36
CA ARG A 152 -10.57 4.06 0.54
C ARG A 152 -9.96 3.21 -0.58
N MET A 153 -10.80 2.50 -1.28
CA MET A 153 -10.42 1.65 -2.41
C MET A 153 -10.68 2.35 -3.73
N LEU A 154 -9.98 1.90 -4.76
CA LEU A 154 -10.27 2.20 -6.15
C LEU A 154 -10.96 0.98 -6.76
N ARG A 155 -12.19 1.13 -7.25
CA ARG A 155 -12.91 0.06 -7.92
C ARG A 155 -13.77 0.64 -9.02
N PHE A 156 -13.63 0.04 -10.19
CA PHE A 156 -14.39 0.40 -11.38
C PHE A 156 -15.16 -0.82 -11.88
N ASN A 157 -16.30 -0.59 -12.52
CA ASN A 157 -17.06 -1.63 -13.19
C ASN A 157 -16.47 -1.93 -14.59
N SER A 158 -17.05 -2.88 -15.30
CA SER A 158 -16.63 -3.26 -16.66
C SER A 158 -16.75 -2.14 -17.71
N LYS A 159 -17.47 -1.07 -17.39
CA LYS A 159 -17.60 0.14 -18.23
C LYS A 159 -16.57 1.22 -17.88
N GLY A 160 -15.66 0.96 -16.93
CA GLY A 160 -14.70 1.94 -16.44
C GLY A 160 -15.30 2.99 -15.48
N GLU A 161 -16.51 2.79 -14.96
CA GLU A 161 -17.15 3.71 -14.03
C GLU A 161 -16.77 3.38 -12.57
N TYR A 162 -16.41 4.40 -11.79
CA TYR A 162 -16.17 4.27 -10.36
C TYR A 162 -17.45 3.79 -9.63
N ASN A 163 -17.39 2.68 -8.90
CA ASN A 163 -18.60 2.00 -8.41
C ASN A 163 -18.62 1.68 -6.92
N LEU A 164 -17.72 2.24 -6.13
CA LEU A 164 -17.75 2.04 -4.67
C LEU A 164 -18.88 2.83 -4.01
N PRO A 165 -19.44 2.31 -2.90
CA PRO A 165 -20.31 3.09 -2.03
C PRO A 165 -19.50 4.08 -1.19
N VAL A 166 -20.20 5.02 -0.56
CA VAL A 166 -19.61 5.93 0.43
C VAL A 166 -19.07 5.15 1.63
N GLY A 167 -17.89 5.53 2.12
CA GLY A 167 -17.27 5.03 3.33
C GLY A 167 -17.73 5.77 4.58
N ASN A 168 -17.39 5.21 5.75
CA ASN A 168 -17.66 5.87 7.04
C ASN A 168 -16.44 6.69 7.49
N VAL A 169 -16.06 7.65 6.70
CA VAL A 169 -14.88 8.49 6.88
C VAL A 169 -15.10 9.84 6.21
N ASP A 170 -14.31 10.83 6.61
CA ASP A 170 -14.29 12.15 5.99
C ASP A 170 -12.86 12.67 5.82
N PHE A 171 -12.73 13.92 5.35
CA PHE A 171 -11.46 14.63 5.36
C PHE A 171 -11.15 15.07 6.79
N ASN A 172 -10.33 14.28 7.49
CA ASN A 172 -9.98 14.46 8.89
C ASN A 172 -8.49 14.80 9.08
N LYS A 173 -8.10 15.01 10.33
CA LYS A 173 -6.71 15.34 10.69
C LYS A 173 -5.69 14.29 10.19
N ASN A 174 -6.05 13.01 10.18
CA ASN A 174 -5.13 11.96 9.69
C ASN A 174 -4.93 12.07 8.18
N THR A 175 -5.97 12.41 7.42
CA THR A 175 -5.89 12.65 5.98
C THR A 175 -4.98 13.84 5.68
N LEU A 176 -5.18 14.96 6.36
CA LEU A 176 -4.31 16.12 6.23
C LEU A 176 -2.86 15.81 6.58
N THR A 177 -2.63 15.14 7.71
CA THR A 177 -1.28 14.79 8.16
C THR A 177 -0.57 13.89 7.14
N ALA A 178 -1.28 12.90 6.58
CA ALA A 178 -0.71 12.00 5.57
C ALA A 178 -0.35 12.77 4.29
N LEU A 179 -1.20 13.69 3.83
CA LEU A 179 -0.93 14.54 2.66
C LEU A 179 0.26 15.46 2.87
N ASN A 180 0.32 16.16 3.99
CA ASN A 180 1.44 17.06 4.29
C ASN A 180 2.76 16.28 4.35
N ASN A 181 2.79 15.14 5.05
CA ASN A 181 3.98 14.29 5.10
C ASN A 181 4.38 13.79 3.70
N TYR A 182 3.40 13.38 2.88
CA TYR A 182 3.67 12.94 1.51
C TYR A 182 4.30 14.06 0.69
N PHE A 183 3.72 15.26 0.71
CA PHE A 183 4.25 16.41 -0.03
C PHE A 183 5.66 16.82 0.42
N ASP A 184 5.93 16.75 1.73
CA ASP A 184 7.26 17.07 2.26
C ASP A 184 8.33 16.03 1.88
N LEU A 185 7.93 14.76 1.78
CA LEU A 185 8.83 13.65 1.47
C LEU A 185 9.05 13.49 -0.03
N ILE A 186 7.98 13.57 -0.84
CA ILE A 186 8.07 13.32 -2.28
C ILE A 186 8.95 14.37 -2.99
N LYS A 187 8.96 15.62 -2.53
CA LYS A 187 9.83 16.69 -3.05
C LYS A 187 11.33 16.36 -2.91
N LYS A 188 11.69 15.48 -1.99
CA LYS A 188 13.08 15.11 -1.67
C LYS A 188 13.52 13.82 -2.32
N LYS A 189 12.61 13.15 -3.04
CA LYS A 189 12.82 11.86 -3.64
C LYS A 189 12.90 12.01 -5.17
N ASN A 190 13.86 11.33 -5.78
CA ASN A 190 13.94 11.17 -7.22
C ASN A 190 13.12 9.95 -7.62
N THR A 191 11.82 10.16 -7.88
CA THR A 191 10.82 9.12 -8.14
C THR A 191 10.49 9.01 -9.61
N ILE A 192 10.40 7.78 -10.13
CA ILE A 192 9.90 7.49 -11.48
C ILE A 192 8.78 6.46 -11.32
N PHE A 193 7.56 6.83 -11.71
CA PHE A 193 6.39 5.96 -11.65
C PHE A 193 6.11 5.33 -13.02
N HIS A 194 5.96 4.00 -13.02
CA HIS A 194 5.62 3.19 -14.18
C HIS A 194 4.26 2.55 -14.01
N ASN A 195 3.57 2.25 -15.11
CA ASN A 195 2.32 1.49 -15.11
C ASN A 195 2.44 0.33 -16.09
N LEU A 196 3.03 -0.76 -15.64
CA LEU A 196 3.35 -1.93 -16.44
C LEU A 196 3.03 -3.21 -15.68
N ASP A 197 2.87 -4.35 -16.38
CA ASP A 197 3.04 -5.66 -15.73
C ASP A 197 4.42 -5.73 -15.08
N PHE A 198 4.54 -6.44 -13.96
CA PHE A 198 5.79 -6.46 -13.20
C PHE A 198 6.97 -7.04 -14.00
N LEU A 199 6.74 -8.00 -14.92
CA LEU A 199 7.81 -8.52 -15.78
C LEU A 199 8.22 -7.51 -16.84
N ASP A 200 7.25 -6.87 -17.52
CA ASP A 200 7.54 -5.81 -18.48
C ASP A 200 8.29 -4.65 -17.81
N PHE A 201 7.95 -4.33 -16.56
CA PHE A 201 8.66 -3.34 -15.77
C PHE A 201 10.12 -3.76 -15.54
N PHE A 202 10.37 -4.99 -15.14
CA PHE A 202 11.70 -5.50 -14.89
C PHE A 202 12.55 -5.62 -16.17
N GLU A 203 11.95 -5.98 -17.30
CA GLU A 203 12.63 -6.05 -18.61
C GLU A 203 13.16 -4.68 -19.05
N ASN A 204 12.57 -3.59 -18.57
CA ASN A 204 13.01 -2.22 -18.87
C ASN A 204 14.08 -1.69 -17.88
N ILE A 205 14.51 -2.51 -16.90
CA ILE A 205 15.51 -2.09 -15.90
C ILE A 205 16.88 -2.69 -16.25
N ASN A 206 17.86 -1.82 -16.39
CA ASN A 206 19.26 -2.23 -16.34
C ASN A 206 19.70 -2.28 -14.87
N PHE A 207 19.73 -3.47 -14.28
CA PHE A 207 20.05 -3.69 -12.87
C PHE A 207 21.49 -3.30 -12.56
N GLN A 208 21.71 -2.82 -11.31
CA GLN A 208 23.00 -2.40 -10.77
C GLN A 208 23.24 -3.17 -9.46
N ASP A 209 24.51 -3.36 -9.10
CA ASP A 209 24.92 -4.16 -7.94
C ASP A 209 24.39 -3.61 -6.60
N ASP A 210 24.08 -2.30 -6.54
CA ASP A 210 23.57 -1.59 -5.36
C ASP A 210 22.05 -1.32 -5.40
N ASP A 211 21.34 -2.03 -6.29
CA ASP A 211 19.88 -2.04 -6.31
C ASP A 211 19.32 -2.81 -5.10
N PHE A 212 18.19 -2.32 -4.62
CA PHE A 212 17.39 -3.05 -3.66
C PHE A 212 15.94 -3.10 -4.09
N ILE A 213 15.41 -4.31 -4.26
CA ILE A 213 14.05 -4.55 -4.72
C ILE A 213 13.19 -4.97 -3.53
N TYR A 214 12.09 -4.26 -3.29
CA TYR A 214 11.08 -4.67 -2.33
C TYR A 214 9.79 -5.06 -3.03
N LEU A 215 9.28 -6.27 -2.74
CA LEU A 215 8.09 -6.80 -3.38
C LEU A 215 6.99 -7.07 -2.35
N ASP A 216 5.80 -6.59 -2.67
CA ASP A 216 4.57 -6.85 -1.92
C ASP A 216 3.45 -7.25 -2.89
N PRO A 217 3.58 -8.40 -3.58
CA PRO A 217 2.61 -8.85 -4.56
C PRO A 217 1.27 -9.20 -3.91
N PRO A 218 0.18 -9.31 -4.68
CA PRO A 218 -1.06 -9.89 -4.19
C PRO A 218 -0.82 -11.30 -3.62
N TYR A 219 -1.43 -11.64 -2.47
CA TYR A 219 -1.18 -12.91 -1.79
C TYR A 219 -2.12 -14.01 -2.32
N LEU A 220 -1.57 -15.04 -2.94
CA LEU A 220 -2.29 -16.11 -3.65
C LEU A 220 -3.40 -16.75 -2.82
N ILE A 221 -3.16 -17.01 -1.55
CA ILE A 221 -4.08 -17.75 -0.67
C ILE A 221 -5.05 -16.87 0.11
N THR A 222 -4.92 -15.53 0.00
CA THR A 222 -5.81 -14.59 0.69
C THR A 222 -6.95 -14.15 -0.22
N PHE A 223 -8.03 -13.67 0.38
CA PHE A 223 -9.15 -13.12 -0.37
C PHE A 223 -9.03 -11.59 -0.42
N SER A 224 -8.80 -11.05 -1.62
CA SER A 224 -8.77 -9.61 -1.86
C SER A 224 -9.32 -9.30 -3.25
N GLU A 225 -9.97 -8.15 -3.41
CA GLU A 225 -10.40 -7.64 -4.72
C GLU A 225 -9.21 -7.47 -5.70
N TYR A 226 -8.01 -7.20 -5.17
CA TYR A 226 -6.79 -7.03 -5.94
C TYR A 226 -6.18 -8.35 -6.44
N ASN A 227 -6.62 -9.50 -5.89
CA ASN A 227 -6.08 -10.81 -6.28
C ASN A 227 -6.73 -11.37 -7.57
N LYS A 228 -7.64 -10.63 -8.21
CA LYS A 228 -8.38 -11.15 -9.39
C LYS A 228 -7.47 -11.54 -10.56
N LEU A 229 -6.35 -10.84 -10.71
CA LEU A 229 -5.35 -11.09 -11.75
C LEU A 229 -4.18 -11.93 -11.26
N TRP A 230 -4.14 -12.28 -9.95
CA TRP A 230 -3.06 -13.05 -9.34
C TRP A 230 -3.47 -14.51 -9.18
N ASN A 231 -2.71 -15.40 -9.78
CA ASN A 231 -2.95 -16.83 -9.76
C ASN A 231 -1.62 -17.60 -9.60
N GLN A 232 -1.69 -18.94 -9.53
CA GLN A 232 -0.51 -19.78 -9.36
C GLN A 232 0.54 -19.58 -10.47
N GLU A 233 0.11 -19.39 -11.71
CA GLU A 233 1.03 -19.19 -12.83
C GLU A 233 1.73 -17.82 -12.73
N THR A 234 0.98 -16.77 -12.35
CA THR A 234 1.55 -15.43 -12.13
C THR A 234 2.57 -15.45 -10.99
N GLU A 235 2.25 -16.11 -9.87
CA GLU A 235 3.19 -16.27 -8.77
C GLU A 235 4.44 -17.07 -9.19
N LYS A 236 4.27 -18.15 -9.94
CA LYS A 236 5.39 -18.94 -10.47
C LYS A 236 6.32 -18.10 -11.38
N ARG A 237 5.75 -17.25 -12.23
CA ARG A 237 6.54 -16.34 -13.07
C ARG A 237 7.35 -15.37 -12.20
N LEU A 238 6.75 -14.84 -11.13
CA LEU A 238 7.46 -13.97 -10.18
C LEU A 238 8.60 -14.73 -9.50
N LEU A 239 8.34 -15.91 -8.92
CA LEU A 239 9.37 -16.68 -8.21
C LEU A 239 10.55 -17.04 -9.13
N LYS A 240 10.27 -17.44 -10.37
CA LYS A 240 11.32 -17.70 -11.37
C LYS A 240 12.15 -16.44 -11.67
N PHE A 241 11.52 -15.28 -11.70
CA PHE A 241 12.25 -14.03 -11.89
C PHE A 241 13.12 -13.68 -10.66
N LEU A 242 12.65 -13.97 -9.45
CA LEU A 242 13.45 -13.79 -8.23
C LEU A 242 14.68 -14.74 -8.19
N GLU A 243 14.58 -15.97 -8.73
CA GLU A 243 15.72 -16.86 -8.93
C GLU A 243 16.75 -16.22 -9.86
N TYR A 244 16.30 -15.61 -10.97
CA TYR A 244 17.19 -14.88 -11.87
C TYR A 244 17.89 -13.70 -11.16
N LEU A 245 17.18 -12.91 -10.36
CA LEU A 245 17.80 -11.82 -9.58
C LEU A 245 18.83 -12.33 -8.58
N ASP A 246 18.58 -13.47 -7.96
CA ASP A 246 19.52 -14.11 -7.04
C ASP A 246 20.80 -14.55 -7.77
N GLU A 247 20.68 -15.17 -8.92
CA GLU A 247 21.82 -15.51 -9.80
C GLU A 247 22.63 -14.28 -10.21
N GLN A 248 21.99 -13.12 -10.37
CA GLN A 248 22.65 -11.85 -10.68
C GLN A 248 23.18 -11.12 -9.43
N ASN A 249 23.02 -11.67 -8.23
CA ASN A 249 23.39 -11.07 -6.93
C ASN A 249 22.66 -9.73 -6.66
N ILE A 250 21.47 -9.53 -7.20
CA ILE A 250 20.63 -8.35 -6.94
C ILE A 250 19.82 -8.58 -5.66
N ASN A 251 19.99 -7.70 -4.69
CA ASN A 251 19.34 -7.84 -3.38
C ASN A 251 17.84 -7.60 -3.46
N PHE A 252 17.05 -8.53 -2.94
CA PHE A 252 15.60 -8.34 -2.82
C PHE A 252 15.04 -8.77 -1.46
N ALA A 253 13.87 -8.22 -1.13
CA ALA A 253 13.02 -8.65 -0.03
C ALA A 253 11.58 -8.75 -0.51
N ILE A 254 10.93 -9.88 -0.25
CA ILE A 254 9.51 -10.11 -0.61
C ILE A 254 8.67 -10.42 0.62
N SER A 255 7.56 -9.68 0.80
CA SER A 255 6.51 -10.00 1.76
C SER A 255 5.51 -10.97 1.13
N ASN A 256 5.10 -12.01 1.86
CA ASN A 256 4.03 -12.89 1.43
C ASN A 256 3.36 -13.57 2.63
N VAL A 257 2.19 -14.19 2.39
CA VAL A 257 1.45 -14.98 3.38
C VAL A 257 1.57 -16.45 3.03
N THR A 258 2.13 -17.22 3.96
CA THR A 258 2.35 -18.67 3.77
C THR A 258 1.19 -19.52 4.27
N HIS A 259 0.44 -19.04 5.28
CA HIS A 259 -0.72 -19.74 5.86
C HIS A 259 -1.86 -18.77 6.07
N TYR A 260 -3.06 -19.17 5.66
CA TYR A 260 -4.28 -18.39 5.83
C TYR A 260 -5.53 -19.25 5.83
N LYS A 261 -6.25 -19.34 6.97
CA LYS A 261 -7.54 -20.06 7.09
C LYS A 261 -7.48 -21.50 6.58
N GLY A 262 -6.47 -22.25 7.01
CA GLY A 262 -6.27 -23.63 6.60
C GLY A 262 -5.71 -23.83 5.19
N LYS A 263 -5.44 -22.75 4.46
CA LYS A 263 -4.73 -22.80 3.18
C LYS A 263 -3.25 -22.58 3.37
N ILE A 264 -2.44 -23.27 2.58
CA ILE A 264 -0.98 -23.17 2.58
C ILE A 264 -0.53 -22.77 1.17
N ASN A 265 0.38 -21.80 1.07
CA ASN A 265 1.04 -21.47 -0.18
C ASN A 265 2.28 -22.36 -0.36
N GLU A 266 2.05 -23.60 -0.78
CA GLU A 266 3.09 -24.63 -0.89
C GLU A 266 4.19 -24.24 -1.90
N GLN A 267 3.80 -23.62 -3.02
CA GLN A 267 4.73 -23.20 -4.05
C GLN A 267 5.71 -22.14 -3.51
N PHE A 268 5.21 -21.13 -2.81
CA PHE A 268 6.02 -20.11 -2.20
C PHE A 268 6.90 -20.65 -1.06
N LEU A 269 6.35 -21.54 -0.23
CA LEU A 269 7.10 -22.18 0.86
C LEU A 269 8.29 -22.97 0.32
N LYS A 270 8.07 -23.84 -0.67
CA LYS A 270 9.13 -24.63 -1.28
C LYS A 270 10.24 -23.76 -1.88
N TRP A 271 9.85 -22.69 -2.59
CA TRP A 271 10.81 -21.73 -3.14
C TRP A 271 11.62 -21.04 -2.05
N SER A 272 10.98 -20.68 -0.94
CA SER A 272 11.61 -19.92 0.17
C SER A 272 12.61 -20.73 1.00
N GLU A 273 12.67 -22.08 0.86
CA GLU A 273 13.60 -22.94 1.61
C GLU A 273 15.08 -22.59 1.35
N ASN A 274 15.39 -22.03 0.17
CA ASN A 274 16.75 -21.64 -0.22
C ASN A 274 17.11 -20.19 0.18
N HIS A 275 16.21 -19.48 0.90
CA HIS A 275 16.33 -18.06 1.23
C HIS A 275 16.21 -17.82 2.73
N TYR A 276 16.55 -16.62 3.18
CA TYR A 276 16.39 -16.22 4.59
C TYR A 276 14.92 -15.86 4.86
N SER A 277 14.26 -16.65 5.70
CA SER A 277 12.86 -16.47 6.07
C SER A 277 12.73 -15.81 7.45
N LEU A 278 11.95 -14.73 7.52
CA LEU A 278 11.73 -13.94 8.72
C LEU A 278 10.23 -13.86 9.01
N ASP A 279 9.79 -14.39 10.15
CA ASP A 279 8.41 -14.29 10.59
C ASP A 279 8.05 -12.86 10.98
N ILE A 280 7.11 -12.27 10.28
CA ILE A 280 6.60 -10.94 10.56
C ILE A 280 5.29 -11.06 11.35
N LYS A 281 5.35 -10.81 12.65
CA LYS A 281 4.15 -10.77 13.49
C LYS A 281 3.28 -9.60 13.07
N SER A 282 2.37 -9.83 12.13
CA SER A 282 1.35 -8.87 11.74
C SER A 282 0.16 -9.00 12.69
N ASN A 283 -0.34 -7.87 13.18
CA ASN A 283 -1.60 -7.82 13.93
C ASN A 283 -2.79 -7.71 12.95
N TYR A 284 -2.79 -8.50 11.88
CA TYR A 284 -3.94 -8.63 10.99
C TYR A 284 -5.02 -9.45 11.69
N ILE A 285 -5.59 -8.88 12.74
CA ILE A 285 -6.86 -9.35 13.30
C ILE A 285 -7.92 -8.79 12.34
N SER A 286 -8.50 -9.67 11.55
CA SER A 286 -9.76 -9.37 10.86
C SER A 286 -10.76 -8.89 11.91
N TYR A 287 -11.37 -7.73 11.69
CA TYR A 287 -12.34 -7.09 12.61
C TYR A 287 -13.56 -8.00 12.91
N HIS A 288 -13.68 -9.13 12.25
CA HIS A 288 -14.81 -10.06 12.34
C HIS A 288 -14.46 -11.49 12.78
N ASP A 289 -13.18 -11.80 13.04
CA ASP A 289 -12.82 -13.18 13.35
C ASP A 289 -11.58 -13.27 14.26
N ASN A 290 -11.82 -13.42 15.56
CA ASN A 290 -10.77 -13.64 16.57
C ASN A 290 -10.22 -15.08 16.55
N SER A 291 -10.68 -15.96 15.65
CA SER A 291 -10.31 -17.38 15.61
C SER A 291 -9.09 -17.69 14.75
N ASN A 292 -8.54 -16.71 14.01
CA ASN A 292 -7.43 -16.93 13.08
C ASN A 292 -6.07 -17.06 13.79
N LYS A 293 -5.82 -18.22 14.40
CA LYS A 293 -4.46 -18.64 14.82
C LYS A 293 -3.57 -19.03 13.62
N ASP A 294 -4.10 -19.09 12.42
CA ASP A 294 -3.47 -19.66 11.23
C ASP A 294 -3.14 -18.60 10.16
N PHE A 295 -2.72 -17.43 10.60
CA PHE A 295 -2.21 -16.39 9.70
C PHE A 295 -0.70 -16.24 9.90
N LYS A 296 0.09 -16.56 8.86
CA LYS A 296 1.54 -16.43 8.89
C LYS A 296 2.02 -15.55 7.73
N GLU A 297 2.46 -14.35 8.05
CA GLU A 297 3.11 -13.41 7.11
C GLU A 297 4.63 -13.47 7.32
N VAL A 298 5.38 -13.56 6.22
CA VAL A 298 6.83 -13.67 6.21
C VAL A 298 7.46 -12.58 5.35
N LEU A 299 8.70 -12.23 5.67
CA LEU A 299 9.61 -11.50 4.79
C LEU A 299 10.72 -12.45 4.37
N ILE A 300 10.88 -12.67 3.07
CA ILE A 300 11.96 -13.49 2.52
C ILE A 300 13.00 -12.57 1.88
N THR A 301 14.29 -12.85 2.12
CA THR A 301 15.40 -12.11 1.52
C THR A 301 16.43 -13.08 0.93
N ASN A 302 17.08 -12.72 -0.18
CA ASN A 302 18.16 -13.51 -0.77
C ASN A 302 19.54 -13.17 -0.15
N TYR A 303 19.63 -12.23 0.74
CA TYR A 303 20.83 -11.87 1.48
C TYR A 303 20.63 -12.11 2.97
N GLN A 304 21.74 -12.32 3.71
CA GLN A 304 21.68 -12.46 5.16
C GLN A 304 21.35 -11.11 5.81
N PRO A 305 20.19 -10.96 6.46
CA PRO A 305 19.80 -9.72 7.11
C PRO A 305 20.78 -9.37 8.27
N ASN A 306 21.07 -8.09 8.45
CA ASN A 306 21.90 -7.65 9.55
C ASN A 306 21.31 -8.09 10.91
N LYS A 307 22.03 -8.90 11.68
CA LYS A 307 21.65 -9.32 13.03
C LYS A 307 21.73 -8.13 13.99
N SER A 308 20.64 -7.35 14.11
CA SER A 308 20.52 -6.33 15.16
C SER A 308 19.30 -6.54 16.06
N VAL A 309 18.75 -7.76 16.13
CA VAL A 309 17.76 -8.13 17.17
C VAL A 309 17.89 -9.63 17.44
N SER A 310 18.11 -9.99 18.71
CA SER A 310 18.21 -11.35 19.23
C SER A 310 17.19 -12.32 18.61
N GLN A 311 17.65 -13.17 17.69
CA GLN A 311 16.97 -14.41 17.38
C GLN A 311 17.27 -15.42 18.50
N LYS A 312 16.24 -15.92 19.15
CA LYS A 312 16.31 -17.24 19.76
C LYS A 312 16.42 -18.23 18.60
N THR A 313 17.64 -18.68 18.36
CA THR A 313 17.97 -19.82 17.51
C THR A 313 17.05 -20.99 17.81
N MET A 314 16.43 -21.56 16.78
CA MET A 314 15.96 -22.94 16.87
C MET A 314 17.19 -23.83 17.00
N SER A 315 17.16 -24.62 18.08
CA SER A 315 18.20 -25.53 18.51
C SER A 315 18.68 -26.45 17.40
N GLU A 316 20.00 -26.52 17.25
CA GLU A 316 20.71 -27.70 16.80
C GLU A 316 20.18 -28.89 17.58
N THR A 317 19.56 -29.84 16.90
CA THR A 317 19.25 -31.13 17.48
C THR A 317 20.57 -31.87 17.62
N GLU A 318 21.00 -32.06 18.84
CA GLU A 318 22.13 -32.85 19.21
C GLU A 318 22.06 -34.23 18.55
N ILE A 319 23.04 -34.51 17.72
CA ILE A 319 23.47 -35.87 17.36
C ILE A 319 24.31 -36.35 18.53
N TYR A 320 23.75 -37.14 19.42
CA TYR A 320 24.55 -38.03 20.28
C TYR A 320 23.86 -39.40 20.42
N THR A 321 24.64 -40.35 19.91
CA THR A 321 24.70 -41.81 20.16
C THR A 321 23.44 -42.63 20.04
#